data_32152a50e760d254e20a921b199a7784
#
_entry.id   32152a50e760d254e20a921b199a7784
#
_cell.length_a   1.000
_cell.length_b   1.000
_cell.length_c   1.000
_cell.angle_alpha   90.00
_cell.angle_beta   90.00
_cell.angle_gamma   90.00
#
_symmetry.space_group_name_H-M   'P 1'
#
loop_
_entity.id
_entity.type
_entity.pdbx_description
1 polymer ?
#
loop_
_entity_poly.entity_id
_entity_poly.type
_entity_poly.pdbx_seq_one_letter_code
_entity_poly.pdbx_strand_id
1 'polypeptide(L)'
;SVSDEAIRRQLIQNRYYLSVFGKPILSYTYISSEDRLVRLTNHDHIVDGDWEKLCTALEKEGQDYGGDIEDLFQAELYLISPLTEPERFLKKEYFLTSQQRDIERQILKRIRGERNGYFWFSGLPGIGKTLLLYDIAMRLSVRQRVCIVHCGEGGKEWRILHERLRRIDFLADDQLGESTDLGCYSSILVDESHLLSPEKLSVLLTWSERRPVIFSSDSEDVISPEELDRSIVERLGKLPGIQKFHLTNRIRTNAELSSFIQNMIHLPEKRSSRWYPHIVVMYANNDSEA
;
A
#
# COMPACT_ATOMS: atom_id res chain seq x y z
N SER A 1 11.50 9.85 -26.47
CA SER A 1 12.52 10.10 -25.45
C SER A 1 11.91 9.87 -24.08
N VAL A 2 12.67 9.26 -23.21
CA VAL A 2 12.30 9.10 -21.79
C VAL A 2 12.58 10.44 -21.11
N SER A 3 11.60 11.00 -20.39
CA SER A 3 11.80 12.29 -19.72
C SER A 3 12.82 12.18 -18.57
N ASP A 4 13.61 13.22 -18.36
CA ASP A 4 14.57 13.30 -17.24
C ASP A 4 13.90 13.04 -15.88
N GLU A 5 12.64 13.42 -15.70
CA GLU A 5 11.87 13.16 -14.51
C GLU A 5 11.57 11.66 -14.31
N ALA A 6 11.32 10.92 -15.39
CA ALA A 6 11.10 9.46 -15.30
C ALA A 6 12.39 8.74 -14.94
N ILE A 7 13.52 9.16 -15.52
CA ILE A 7 14.86 8.66 -15.22
C ILE A 7 15.20 8.93 -13.75
N ARG A 8 14.99 10.17 -13.31
CA ARG A 8 15.23 10.58 -11.93
C ARG A 8 14.45 9.71 -10.95
N ARG A 9 13.17 9.49 -11.17
CA ARG A 9 12.33 8.63 -10.32
C ARG A 9 12.86 7.20 -10.25
N GLN A 10 13.23 6.64 -11.39
CA GLN A 10 13.76 5.28 -11.43
C GLN A 10 15.07 5.15 -10.67
N LEU A 11 16.00 6.09 -10.85
CA LEU A 11 17.28 6.09 -10.13
C LEU A 11 17.10 6.26 -8.61
N ILE A 12 16.16 7.11 -8.18
CA ILE A 12 15.82 7.27 -6.76
C ILE A 12 15.26 5.95 -6.21
N GLN A 13 14.34 5.29 -6.92
CA GLN A 13 13.79 4.01 -6.50
C GLN A 13 14.87 2.92 -6.42
N ASN A 14 15.74 2.85 -7.41
CA ASN A 14 16.84 1.87 -7.41
C ASN A 14 17.80 2.13 -6.23
N ARG A 15 18.16 3.39 -5.98
CA ARG A 15 19.02 3.75 -4.85
C ARG A 15 18.35 3.38 -3.52
N TYR A 16 17.06 3.67 -3.36
CA TYR A 16 16.31 3.26 -2.19
C TYR A 16 16.31 1.74 -2.02
N TYR A 17 16.05 0.99 -3.09
CA TYR A 17 16.08 -0.48 -3.07
C TYR A 17 17.43 -1.03 -2.59
N LEU A 18 18.53 -0.45 -3.06
CA LEU A 18 19.87 -0.87 -2.70
C LEU A 18 20.35 -0.32 -1.35
N SER A 19 19.61 0.62 -0.74
CA SER A 19 20.02 1.27 0.52
C SER A 19 20.13 0.31 1.71
N VAL A 20 19.48 -0.85 1.65
CA VAL A 20 19.56 -1.92 2.67
C VAL A 20 20.97 -2.44 2.86
N PHE A 21 21.85 -2.31 1.87
CA PHE A 21 23.25 -2.72 1.98
C PHE A 21 24.08 -1.84 2.94
N GLY A 22 23.56 -0.68 3.36
CA GLY A 22 24.30 0.26 4.21
C GLY A 22 25.61 0.77 3.58
N LYS A 23 25.76 0.63 2.27
CA LYS A 23 26.93 1.07 1.49
C LYS A 23 26.58 2.30 0.65
N PRO A 24 27.57 3.16 0.33
CA PRO A 24 27.37 4.22 -0.65
C PRO A 24 26.92 3.65 -1.99
N ILE A 25 25.86 4.23 -2.57
CA ILE A 25 25.29 3.77 -3.83
C ILE A 25 25.56 4.82 -4.90
N LEU A 26 26.22 4.41 -5.96
CA LEU A 26 26.42 5.21 -7.16
C LEU A 26 25.32 4.87 -8.17
N SER A 27 24.50 5.86 -8.52
CA SER A 27 23.36 5.67 -9.40
C SER A 27 23.61 6.33 -10.75
N TYR A 28 23.79 5.52 -11.77
CA TYR A 28 24.00 5.94 -13.16
C TYR A 28 22.99 5.27 -14.08
N THR A 29 22.69 5.90 -15.19
CA THR A 29 21.97 5.29 -16.32
C THR A 29 22.49 5.84 -17.63
N TYR A 30 22.50 4.98 -18.66
CA TYR A 30 22.88 5.36 -20.02
C TYR A 30 21.65 5.40 -20.92
N ILE A 31 21.47 6.51 -21.61
CA ILE A 31 20.40 6.75 -22.55
C ILE A 31 20.95 6.54 -23.95
N SER A 32 20.76 5.35 -24.52
CA SER A 32 21.33 4.99 -25.81
C SER A 32 20.83 5.83 -26.98
N SER A 33 19.58 6.32 -26.91
CA SER A 33 18.99 7.19 -27.96
C SER A 33 19.61 8.58 -28.02
N GLU A 34 20.30 9.01 -26.95
CA GLU A 34 20.88 10.35 -26.80
C GLU A 34 22.39 10.30 -26.61
N ASP A 35 22.97 9.09 -26.60
CA ASP A 35 24.38 8.84 -26.27
C ASP A 35 24.82 9.57 -24.98
N ARG A 36 23.96 9.51 -23.98
CA ARG A 36 24.10 10.32 -22.77
C ARG A 36 24.20 9.44 -21.53
N LEU A 37 25.27 9.59 -20.76
CA LEU A 37 25.39 9.04 -19.43
C LEU A 37 24.81 10.03 -18.42
N VAL A 38 23.97 9.57 -17.52
CA VAL A 38 23.31 10.38 -16.50
C VAL A 38 23.64 9.83 -15.12
N ARG A 39 23.86 10.71 -14.15
CA ARG A 39 24.12 10.36 -12.75
C ARG A 39 23.10 11.04 -11.84
N LEU A 40 22.64 10.34 -10.81
CA LEU A 40 21.88 10.90 -9.71
C LEU A 40 22.81 11.41 -8.61
N THR A 41 22.66 12.65 -8.21
CA THR A 41 23.39 13.25 -7.07
C THR A 41 22.81 12.82 -5.73
N ASN A 42 23.49 13.08 -4.62
CA ASN A 42 22.99 12.82 -3.27
C ASN A 42 21.76 13.66 -2.91
N HIS A 43 21.52 14.75 -3.61
CA HIS A 43 20.37 15.64 -3.45
C HIS A 43 19.24 15.36 -4.45
N ASP A 44 19.23 14.17 -5.03
CA ASP A 44 18.20 13.71 -5.98
C ASP A 44 18.09 14.54 -7.27
N HIS A 45 19.17 15.18 -7.68
CA HIS A 45 19.25 15.87 -8.97
C HIS A 45 19.93 15.00 -10.01
N ILE A 46 19.45 15.08 -11.24
CA ILE A 46 20.10 14.48 -12.41
C ILE A 46 21.16 15.46 -12.93
N VAL A 47 22.35 14.92 -13.17
CA VAL A 47 23.45 15.61 -13.83
C VAL A 47 24.06 14.69 -14.88
N ASP A 48 24.79 15.26 -15.84
CA ASP A 48 25.52 14.46 -16.80
C ASP A 48 26.61 13.65 -16.11
N GLY A 49 26.70 12.40 -16.47
CA GLY A 49 27.69 11.45 -15.93
C GLY A 49 29.03 11.58 -16.65
N ASP A 50 30.05 11.16 -15.96
CA ASP A 50 31.43 11.12 -16.45
C ASP A 50 31.89 9.67 -16.49
N TRP A 51 32.23 9.17 -17.67
CA TRP A 51 32.67 7.80 -17.90
C TRP A 51 33.97 7.46 -17.17
N GLU A 52 34.93 8.37 -17.13
CA GLU A 52 36.20 8.12 -16.44
C GLU A 52 35.98 7.98 -14.94
N LYS A 53 35.13 8.81 -14.37
CA LYS A 53 34.78 8.69 -12.95
C LYS A 53 34.04 7.41 -12.64
N LEU A 54 33.13 6.99 -13.53
CA LEU A 54 32.40 5.73 -13.37
C LEU A 54 33.37 4.54 -13.43
N CYS A 55 34.24 4.48 -14.43
CA CYS A 55 35.24 3.42 -14.55
C CYS A 55 36.19 3.37 -13.34
N THR A 56 36.69 4.53 -12.91
CA THR A 56 37.57 4.63 -11.73
C THR A 56 36.86 4.14 -10.46
N ALA A 57 35.55 4.45 -10.29
CA ALA A 57 34.77 3.98 -9.14
C ALA A 57 34.61 2.45 -9.19
N LEU A 58 34.30 1.88 -10.35
CA LEU A 58 34.18 0.43 -10.54
C LEU A 58 35.50 -0.32 -10.26
N GLU A 59 36.60 0.23 -10.69
CA GLU A 59 37.93 -0.37 -10.43
C GLU A 59 38.33 -0.33 -8.95
N LYS A 60 38.00 0.73 -8.24
CA LYS A 60 38.36 0.91 -6.83
C LYS A 60 37.46 0.15 -5.86
N GLU A 61 36.18 0.05 -6.17
CA GLU A 61 35.17 -0.45 -5.25
C GLU A 61 34.55 -1.79 -5.66
N GLY A 62 34.98 -2.36 -6.79
CA GLY A 62 34.57 -3.67 -7.27
C GLY A 62 35.10 -4.79 -6.38
N GLN A 63 34.45 -5.03 -5.26
CA GLN A 63 34.68 -6.20 -4.41
C GLN A 63 33.53 -7.19 -4.58
N ASP A 64 33.88 -8.46 -4.75
CA ASP A 64 32.90 -9.52 -4.77
C ASP A 64 32.21 -9.65 -3.42
N TYR A 65 30.87 -9.67 -3.44
CA TYR A 65 30.09 -9.99 -2.26
C TYR A 65 30.12 -11.52 -2.04
N GLY A 66 30.70 -11.95 -0.92
CA GLY A 66 30.90 -13.38 -0.61
C GLY A 66 29.66 -14.09 -0.03
N GLY A 67 28.52 -13.42 0.10
CA GLY A 67 27.28 -13.96 0.63
C GLY A 67 26.20 -14.15 -0.44
N ASP A 68 25.05 -14.71 -0.06
CA ASP A 68 23.90 -14.76 -0.94
C ASP A 68 23.24 -13.37 -1.03
N ILE A 69 23.15 -12.85 -2.23
CA ILE A 69 22.56 -11.53 -2.48
C ILE A 69 21.06 -11.55 -2.15
N GLU A 70 20.37 -12.68 -2.33
CA GLU A 70 18.94 -12.79 -2.04
C GLU A 70 18.65 -12.63 -0.54
N ASP A 71 19.56 -13.05 0.34
CA ASP A 71 19.44 -12.87 1.79
C ASP A 71 19.44 -11.40 2.23
N LEU A 72 19.93 -10.49 1.40
CA LEU A 72 19.97 -9.06 1.68
C LEU A 72 18.65 -8.35 1.34
N PHE A 73 17.84 -8.94 0.45
CA PHE A 73 16.60 -8.34 -0.04
C PHE A 73 15.38 -8.92 0.66
N GLN A 74 15.29 -8.73 1.97
CA GLN A 74 14.13 -9.14 2.74
C GLN A 74 12.97 -8.19 2.48
N ALA A 75 11.81 -8.73 2.12
CA ALA A 75 10.62 -7.94 1.80
C ALA A 75 10.19 -7.01 2.95
N GLU A 76 10.42 -7.44 4.19
CA GLU A 76 10.09 -6.71 5.41
C GLU A 76 10.79 -5.36 5.52
N LEU A 77 11.99 -5.22 4.94
CA LEU A 77 12.77 -3.97 4.97
C LEU A 77 12.13 -2.85 4.12
N TYR A 78 11.26 -3.21 3.19
CA TYR A 78 10.59 -2.28 2.28
C TYR A 78 9.13 -2.05 2.61
N LEU A 79 8.65 -2.64 3.70
CA LEU A 79 7.28 -2.46 4.14
C LEU A 79 7.14 -1.17 4.91
N ILE A 80 6.17 -0.39 4.48
CA ILE A 80 5.76 0.81 5.19
C ILE A 80 4.25 0.80 5.38
N SER A 81 3.81 1.51 6.40
CA SER A 81 2.40 1.89 6.52
C SER A 81 2.26 3.36 6.18
N PRO A 82 1.40 3.74 5.24
CA PRO A 82 1.15 5.16 4.94
C PRO A 82 0.76 5.97 6.17
N LEU A 83 0.10 5.34 7.13
CA LEU A 83 -0.38 5.97 8.36
C LEU A 83 0.73 6.18 9.39
N THR A 84 1.58 5.19 9.61
CA THR A 84 2.66 5.27 10.60
C THR A 84 3.94 5.92 10.08
N GLU A 85 4.18 5.82 8.77
CA GLU A 85 5.38 6.34 8.10
C GLU A 85 5.03 7.24 6.89
N PRO A 86 4.22 8.31 7.10
CA PRO A 86 3.70 9.13 6.00
C PRO A 86 4.79 9.79 5.18
N GLU A 87 5.91 10.20 5.77
CA GLU A 87 7.02 10.82 5.05
C GLU A 87 7.69 9.85 4.06
N ARG A 88 7.89 8.60 4.47
CA ARG A 88 8.42 7.56 3.58
C ARG A 88 7.45 7.24 2.45
N PHE A 89 6.14 7.17 2.76
CA PHE A 89 5.10 6.98 1.76
C PHE A 89 5.10 8.11 0.73
N LEU A 90 5.16 9.37 1.15
CA LEU A 90 5.20 10.54 0.26
C LEU A 90 6.43 10.57 -0.63
N LYS A 91 7.57 10.11 -0.13
CA LYS A 91 8.82 9.94 -0.90
C LYS A 91 8.81 8.72 -1.81
N LYS A 92 7.77 7.88 -1.74
CA LYS A 92 7.65 6.60 -2.44
C LYS A 92 8.77 5.59 -2.08
N GLU A 93 9.19 5.61 -0.84
CA GLU A 93 10.16 4.69 -0.28
C GLU A 93 9.47 3.37 0.13
N TYR A 94 8.84 2.71 -0.84
CA TYR A 94 8.17 1.42 -0.69
C TYR A 94 8.07 0.69 -2.02
N PHE A 95 7.79 -0.60 -1.96
CA PHE A 95 7.50 -1.42 -3.13
C PHE A 95 6.16 -2.14 -2.97
N LEU A 96 5.43 -2.16 -4.07
CA LEU A 96 4.29 -3.04 -4.20
C LEU A 96 4.75 -4.40 -4.71
N THR A 97 4.17 -5.48 -4.21
CA THR A 97 4.39 -6.82 -4.77
C THR A 97 3.90 -6.91 -6.22
N SER A 98 4.33 -7.93 -6.93
CA SER A 98 3.83 -8.18 -8.31
C SER A 98 2.30 -8.28 -8.34
N GLN A 99 1.70 -8.99 -7.38
CA GLN A 99 0.26 -9.12 -7.26
C GLN A 99 -0.43 -7.77 -7.00
N GLN A 100 0.08 -6.96 -6.08
CA GLN A 100 -0.46 -5.62 -5.81
C GLN A 100 -0.37 -4.72 -7.05
N ARG A 101 0.75 -4.75 -7.77
CA ARG A 101 0.92 -3.98 -9.02
C ARG A 101 -0.05 -4.41 -10.11
N ASP A 102 -0.34 -5.70 -10.23
CA ASP A 102 -1.28 -6.21 -11.22
C ASP A 102 -2.72 -5.81 -10.89
N ILE A 103 -3.11 -5.88 -9.61
CA ILE A 103 -4.41 -5.37 -9.14
C ILE A 103 -4.53 -3.88 -9.42
N GLU A 104 -3.54 -3.09 -9.05
CA GLU A 104 -3.47 -1.66 -9.31
C GLU A 104 -3.67 -1.34 -10.79
N ARG A 105 -2.91 -2.01 -11.67
CA ARG A 105 -3.01 -1.80 -13.13
C ARG A 105 -4.41 -2.12 -13.67
N GLN A 106 -5.02 -3.22 -13.21
CA GLN A 106 -6.35 -3.62 -13.62
C GLN A 106 -7.40 -2.58 -13.20
N ILE A 107 -7.38 -2.14 -11.94
CA ILE A 107 -8.28 -1.11 -11.42
C ILE A 107 -8.12 0.19 -12.20
N LEU A 108 -6.89 0.70 -12.33
CA LEU A 108 -6.62 1.96 -13.04
C LEU A 108 -6.98 1.90 -14.53
N LYS A 109 -6.75 0.76 -15.19
CA LYS A 109 -7.14 0.55 -16.59
C LYS A 109 -8.65 0.63 -16.76
N ARG A 110 -9.39 -0.03 -15.85
CA ARG A 110 -10.85 -0.05 -15.90
C ARG A 110 -11.46 1.33 -15.63
N ILE A 111 -10.99 2.02 -14.59
CA ILE A 111 -11.46 3.38 -14.27
C ILE A 111 -11.23 4.35 -15.43
N ARG A 112 -10.12 4.21 -16.16
CA ARG A 112 -9.86 5.05 -17.35
C ARG A 112 -10.80 4.76 -18.51
N GLY A 113 -11.22 3.50 -18.67
CA GLY A 113 -12.12 3.08 -19.76
C GLY A 113 -13.59 3.38 -19.45
N GLU A 114 -14.08 2.97 -18.31
CA GLU A 114 -15.51 2.96 -17.99
C GLU A 114 -15.95 4.11 -17.07
N ARG A 115 -15.01 4.74 -16.35
CA ARG A 115 -15.21 5.83 -15.39
C ARG A 115 -16.19 5.54 -14.24
N ASN A 116 -16.58 4.29 -14.06
CA ASN A 116 -17.44 3.81 -12.99
C ASN A 116 -17.03 2.40 -12.60
N GLY A 117 -17.67 1.85 -11.58
CA GLY A 117 -17.53 0.44 -11.16
C GLY A 117 -17.13 0.30 -9.70
N TYR A 118 -17.38 -0.89 -9.22
CA TYR A 118 -17.00 -1.31 -7.89
C TYR A 118 -15.78 -2.23 -7.97
N PHE A 119 -14.81 -1.94 -7.11
CA PHE A 119 -13.59 -2.74 -6.97
C PHE A 119 -13.44 -3.12 -5.50
N TRP A 120 -13.09 -4.35 -5.25
CA TRP A 120 -12.90 -4.82 -3.90
C TRP A 120 -11.71 -5.75 -3.84
N PHE A 121 -10.72 -5.40 -3.05
CA PHE A 121 -9.63 -6.31 -2.73
C PHE A 121 -9.62 -6.65 -1.25
N SER A 122 -9.50 -7.94 -1.00
CA SER A 122 -9.49 -8.52 0.32
C SER A 122 -8.21 -9.31 0.57
N GLY A 123 -7.91 -9.55 1.81
CA GLY A 123 -6.75 -10.36 2.21
C GLY A 123 -6.53 -10.30 3.72
N LEU A 124 -5.63 -11.10 4.22
CA LEU A 124 -5.33 -11.17 5.65
C LEU A 124 -4.75 -9.85 6.19
N PRO A 125 -4.82 -9.60 7.51
CA PRO A 125 -4.15 -8.48 8.14
C PRO A 125 -2.64 -8.45 7.81
N GLY A 126 -2.08 -7.24 7.67
CA GLY A 126 -0.66 -7.07 7.40
C GLY A 126 -0.19 -7.35 5.96
N ILE A 127 -1.09 -7.69 5.03
CA ILE A 127 -0.75 -8.01 3.64
C ILE A 127 -0.53 -6.76 2.75
N GLY A 128 -0.65 -5.57 3.32
CA GLY A 128 -0.43 -4.31 2.61
C GLY A 128 -1.63 -3.77 1.85
N LYS A 129 -2.86 -4.07 2.27
CA LYS A 129 -4.10 -3.53 1.69
C LYS A 129 -4.15 -2.00 1.71
N THR A 130 -3.93 -1.41 2.88
CA THR A 130 -3.88 0.05 3.05
C THR A 130 -2.82 0.69 2.14
N LEU A 131 -1.62 0.09 2.04
CA LEU A 131 -0.57 0.60 1.15
C LEU A 131 -1.02 0.60 -0.31
N LEU A 132 -1.63 -0.49 -0.77
CA LEU A 132 -2.16 -0.60 -2.13
C LEU A 132 -3.27 0.43 -2.38
N LEU A 133 -4.21 0.58 -1.44
CA LEU A 133 -5.31 1.54 -1.54
C LEU A 133 -4.79 2.97 -1.70
N TYR A 134 -3.84 3.35 -0.86
CA TYR A 134 -3.25 4.68 -0.86
C TYR A 134 -2.39 4.93 -2.12
N ASP A 135 -1.67 3.93 -2.63
CA ASP A 135 -0.93 4.08 -3.89
C ASP A 135 -1.90 4.28 -5.08
N ILE A 136 -3.01 3.56 -5.12
CA ILE A 136 -4.08 3.78 -6.12
C ILE A 136 -4.63 5.20 -6.00
N ALA A 137 -4.92 5.68 -4.78
CA ALA A 137 -5.38 7.05 -4.53
C ALA A 137 -4.39 8.09 -5.05
N MET A 138 -3.10 7.92 -4.75
CA MET A 138 -2.02 8.78 -5.26
C MET A 138 -2.00 8.87 -6.78
N ARG A 139 -2.20 7.74 -7.47
CA ARG A 139 -2.22 7.72 -8.95
C ARG A 139 -3.47 8.35 -9.54
N LEU A 140 -4.63 8.16 -8.92
CA LEU A 140 -5.87 8.80 -9.33
C LEU A 140 -5.82 10.32 -9.10
N SER A 141 -5.25 10.75 -7.98
CA SER A 141 -5.18 12.16 -7.58
C SER A 141 -4.34 13.04 -8.49
N VAL A 142 -3.50 12.47 -9.35
CA VAL A 142 -2.71 13.24 -10.34
C VAL A 142 -3.61 14.11 -11.22
N ARG A 143 -4.82 13.66 -11.56
CA ARG A 143 -5.74 14.33 -12.49
C ARG A 143 -7.08 14.71 -11.90
N GLN A 144 -7.44 14.22 -10.74
CA GLN A 144 -8.80 14.35 -10.17
C GLN A 144 -8.77 14.41 -8.64
N ARG A 145 -9.83 14.93 -8.02
CA ARG A 145 -9.98 14.85 -6.56
C ARG A 145 -10.49 13.47 -6.17
N VAL A 146 -9.88 12.90 -5.15
CA VAL A 146 -10.23 11.61 -4.57
C VAL A 146 -10.49 11.77 -3.08
N CYS A 147 -11.34 10.90 -2.54
CA CYS A 147 -11.58 10.80 -1.12
C CYS A 147 -11.12 9.42 -0.64
N ILE A 148 -10.39 9.39 0.47
CA ILE A 148 -10.13 8.17 1.23
C ILE A 148 -11.02 8.21 2.47
N VAL A 149 -11.85 7.21 2.61
CA VAL A 149 -12.65 6.96 3.82
C VAL A 149 -11.95 5.87 4.60
N HIS A 150 -11.63 6.15 5.84
CA HIS A 150 -11.08 5.16 6.75
C HIS A 150 -12.13 4.77 7.78
N CYS A 151 -12.35 3.47 7.94
CA CYS A 151 -13.30 2.94 8.91
C CYS A 151 -12.55 2.48 10.16
N GLY A 152 -13.16 2.69 11.33
CA GLY A 152 -12.58 2.35 12.61
C GLY A 152 -11.78 3.48 13.26
N GLU A 153 -11.01 3.14 14.29
CA GLU A 153 -10.22 4.12 15.03
C GLU A 153 -9.02 4.60 14.21
N GLY A 154 -8.86 5.87 14.12
CA GLY A 154 -7.76 6.51 13.39
C GLY A 154 -8.17 7.90 12.92
N GLY A 155 -7.24 8.81 12.74
CA GLY A 155 -7.59 10.16 12.26
C GLY A 155 -6.49 11.19 12.51
N LYS A 156 -5.61 10.97 13.48
CA LYS A 156 -4.50 11.89 13.77
C LYS A 156 -3.35 11.69 12.78
N GLU A 157 -3.16 10.48 12.32
CA GLU A 157 -2.11 10.05 11.40
C GLU A 157 -2.27 10.65 10.01
N TRP A 158 -3.50 10.97 9.60
CA TRP A 158 -3.77 11.54 8.26
C TRP A 158 -3.33 12.99 8.10
N ARG A 159 -3.10 13.70 9.20
CA ARG A 159 -2.81 15.14 9.14
C ARG A 159 -1.63 15.46 8.23
N ILE A 160 -0.54 14.71 8.35
CA ILE A 160 0.65 14.90 7.50
C ILE A 160 0.31 14.62 6.03
N LEU A 161 -0.45 13.55 5.76
CA LEU A 161 -0.85 13.21 4.39
C LEU A 161 -1.80 14.26 3.82
N HIS A 162 -2.77 14.72 4.61
CA HIS A 162 -3.75 15.73 4.18
C HIS A 162 -3.08 17.08 3.86
N GLU A 163 -2.12 17.52 4.65
CA GLU A 163 -1.37 18.75 4.41
C GLU A 163 -0.55 18.71 3.10
N ARG A 164 -0.04 17.54 2.74
CA ARG A 164 0.83 17.35 1.59
C ARG A 164 0.10 16.94 0.30
N LEU A 165 -1.05 16.27 0.42
CA LEU A 165 -1.80 15.70 -0.69
C LEU A 165 -3.05 16.53 -1.02
N ARG A 166 -2.86 17.65 -1.72
CA ARG A 166 -3.91 18.64 -1.99
C ARG A 166 -5.14 18.13 -2.75
N ARG A 167 -5.08 16.95 -3.38
CA ARG A 167 -6.17 16.37 -4.16
C ARG A 167 -6.70 15.07 -3.57
N ILE A 168 -6.26 14.73 -2.38
CA ILE A 168 -6.77 13.60 -1.59
C ILE A 168 -7.31 14.16 -0.31
N ASP A 169 -8.61 14.00 -0.10
CA ASP A 169 -9.25 14.32 1.15
C ASP A 169 -9.44 13.03 1.95
N PHE A 170 -9.34 13.15 3.25
CA PHE A 170 -9.45 12.04 4.19
C PHE A 170 -10.67 12.27 5.05
N LEU A 171 -11.55 11.27 5.13
CA LEU A 171 -12.73 11.25 5.96
C LEU A 171 -12.69 10.05 6.90
N ALA A 172 -13.08 10.26 8.15
CA ALA A 172 -13.46 9.16 9.01
C ALA A 172 -14.86 8.67 8.63
N ASP A 173 -15.17 7.42 8.86
CA ASP A 173 -16.45 6.84 8.50
C ASP A 173 -17.63 7.44 9.29
N ASP A 174 -17.40 8.00 10.48
CA ASP A 174 -18.37 8.74 11.27
C ASP A 174 -18.82 10.08 10.60
N GLN A 175 -17.98 10.61 9.71
CA GLN A 175 -18.30 11.80 8.91
C GLN A 175 -19.15 11.49 7.66
N LEU A 176 -19.38 10.20 7.36
CA LEU A 176 -20.25 9.77 6.28
C LEU A 176 -21.70 9.80 6.73
N GLY A 177 -22.49 10.66 6.12
CA GLY A 177 -23.92 10.77 6.33
C GLY A 177 -24.65 11.25 5.07
N GLU A 178 -25.98 11.28 5.09
CA GLU A 178 -26.80 11.73 3.95
C GLU A 178 -26.52 13.18 3.54
N SER A 179 -26.05 14.00 4.48
CA SER A 179 -25.70 15.41 4.25
C SER A 179 -24.27 15.63 3.77
N THR A 180 -23.46 14.57 3.69
CA THR A 180 -22.04 14.69 3.28
C THR A 180 -21.96 14.94 1.78
N ASP A 181 -21.40 16.09 1.39
CA ASP A 181 -21.18 16.40 -0.02
C ASP A 181 -20.00 15.63 -0.58
N LEU A 182 -20.28 14.51 -1.19
CA LEU A 182 -19.32 13.70 -1.91
C LEU A 182 -19.20 14.09 -3.39
N GLY A 183 -19.95 15.07 -3.86
CA GLY A 183 -20.09 15.45 -5.27
C GLY A 183 -18.80 15.96 -5.91
N CYS A 184 -17.89 16.50 -5.14
CA CYS A 184 -16.61 17.02 -5.62
C CYS A 184 -15.56 15.93 -5.95
N TYR A 185 -15.78 14.69 -5.51
CA TYR A 185 -14.83 13.59 -5.73
C TYR A 185 -15.15 12.81 -7.00
N SER A 186 -14.13 12.42 -7.71
CA SER A 186 -14.24 11.56 -8.89
C SER A 186 -14.14 10.08 -8.56
N SER A 187 -13.55 9.75 -7.42
CA SER A 187 -13.43 8.39 -6.90
C SER A 187 -13.40 8.41 -5.38
N ILE A 188 -13.97 7.39 -4.76
CA ILE A 188 -13.87 7.17 -3.32
C ILE A 188 -13.15 5.83 -3.08
N LEU A 189 -12.23 5.82 -2.13
CA LEU A 189 -11.52 4.65 -1.69
C LEU A 189 -11.85 4.43 -0.20
N VAL A 190 -12.21 3.22 0.15
CA VAL A 190 -12.66 2.88 1.52
C VAL A 190 -11.72 1.85 2.11
N ASP A 191 -11.00 2.26 3.13
CA ASP A 191 -10.12 1.37 3.88
C ASP A 191 -10.86 0.75 5.06
N GLU A 192 -10.51 -0.50 5.40
CA GLU A 192 -11.16 -1.30 6.44
C GLU A 192 -12.69 -1.36 6.28
N SER A 193 -13.14 -1.54 5.04
CA SER A 193 -14.57 -1.44 4.67
C SER A 193 -15.49 -2.46 5.36
N HIS A 194 -14.95 -3.53 5.94
CA HIS A 194 -15.70 -4.49 6.75
C HIS A 194 -16.27 -3.84 8.04
N LEU A 195 -15.70 -2.73 8.50
CA LEU A 195 -16.15 -1.98 9.67
C LEU A 195 -17.28 -1.00 9.36
N LEU A 196 -17.64 -0.78 8.08
CA LEU A 196 -18.77 0.10 7.72
C LEU A 196 -20.08 -0.36 8.35
N SER A 197 -20.96 0.60 8.62
CA SER A 197 -22.37 0.27 8.86
C SER A 197 -23.14 0.10 7.53
N PRO A 198 -24.25 -0.66 7.52
CA PRO A 198 -25.09 -0.79 6.33
C PRO A 198 -25.58 0.53 5.76
N GLU A 199 -25.89 1.51 6.62
CA GLU A 199 -26.36 2.85 6.25
C GLU A 199 -25.25 3.60 5.49
N LYS A 200 -24.03 3.61 6.02
CA LYS A 200 -22.86 4.25 5.40
C LYS A 200 -22.53 3.61 4.05
N LEU A 201 -22.60 2.28 3.97
CA LEU A 201 -22.45 1.58 2.70
C LEU A 201 -23.51 2.05 1.69
N SER A 202 -24.77 2.20 2.12
CA SER A 202 -25.85 2.67 1.24
C SER A 202 -25.60 4.09 0.72
N VAL A 203 -25.08 4.99 1.54
CA VAL A 203 -24.68 6.35 1.13
C VAL A 203 -23.61 6.27 0.02
N LEU A 204 -22.59 5.47 0.20
CA LEU A 204 -21.52 5.28 -0.80
C LEU A 204 -22.05 4.68 -2.09
N LEU A 205 -22.94 3.69 -2.02
CA LEU A 205 -23.53 3.05 -3.19
C LEU A 205 -24.44 4.01 -3.97
N THR A 206 -25.24 4.83 -3.30
CA THR A 206 -26.07 5.86 -3.92
C THR A 206 -25.21 6.90 -4.64
N TRP A 207 -24.12 7.33 -4.02
CA TRP A 207 -23.19 8.26 -4.65
C TRP A 207 -22.49 7.64 -5.88
N SER A 208 -22.21 6.34 -5.84
CA SER A 208 -21.37 5.63 -6.82
C SER A 208 -22.05 5.28 -8.13
N GLU A 209 -23.34 5.58 -8.34
CA GLU A 209 -24.08 5.19 -9.55
C GLU A 209 -23.33 5.51 -10.87
N ARG A 210 -22.45 6.50 -10.87
CA ARG A 210 -21.66 6.93 -12.03
C ARG A 210 -20.18 7.10 -11.77
N ARG A 211 -19.67 6.61 -10.64
CA ARG A 211 -18.28 6.87 -10.21
C ARG A 211 -17.67 5.65 -9.54
N PRO A 212 -16.35 5.44 -9.67
CA PRO A 212 -15.70 4.28 -9.08
C PRO A 212 -15.59 4.38 -7.56
N VAL A 213 -15.92 3.27 -6.90
CA VAL A 213 -15.62 3.05 -5.48
C VAL A 213 -14.71 1.83 -5.34
N ILE A 214 -13.66 1.98 -4.55
CA ILE A 214 -12.67 0.95 -4.31
C ILE A 214 -12.71 0.61 -2.82
N PHE A 215 -12.97 -0.65 -2.51
CA PHE A 215 -13.05 -1.15 -1.14
C PHE A 215 -11.82 -2.01 -0.82
N SER A 216 -11.29 -1.85 0.37
CA SER A 216 -10.33 -2.76 0.97
C SER A 216 -10.89 -3.33 2.26
N SER A 217 -10.77 -4.63 2.47
CA SER A 217 -11.25 -5.28 3.69
C SER A 217 -10.39 -6.48 4.08
N ASP A 218 -10.47 -6.86 5.33
CA ASP A 218 -10.03 -8.16 5.75
C ASP A 218 -10.94 -9.26 5.18
N SER A 219 -10.39 -10.41 4.85
CA SER A 219 -11.11 -11.46 4.14
C SER A 219 -11.76 -12.48 5.07
N GLU A 220 -11.25 -12.62 6.28
CA GLU A 220 -11.60 -13.75 7.15
C GLU A 220 -11.74 -13.39 8.63
N ASP A 221 -11.37 -12.17 9.03
CA ASP A 221 -11.37 -11.84 10.45
C ASP A 221 -12.62 -11.06 10.85
N VAL A 222 -13.55 -11.80 11.38
CA VAL A 222 -14.60 -11.26 12.22
C VAL A 222 -13.98 -11.12 13.62
N ILE A 223 -13.54 -9.90 13.94
CA ILE A 223 -12.90 -9.63 15.24
C ILE A 223 -13.96 -9.53 16.35
N SER A 224 -15.20 -9.17 15.99
CA SER A 224 -16.28 -9.03 16.96
C SER A 224 -17.61 -9.64 16.48
N PRO A 225 -18.49 -10.08 17.41
CA PRO A 225 -19.86 -10.51 17.07
C PRO A 225 -20.65 -9.43 16.31
N GLU A 226 -20.37 -8.15 16.56
CA GLU A 226 -21.04 -7.02 15.92
C GLU A 226 -20.66 -6.89 14.43
N GLU A 227 -19.46 -7.30 14.04
CA GLU A 227 -19.04 -7.35 12.63
C GLU A 227 -19.75 -8.47 11.86
N LEU A 228 -20.01 -9.61 12.53
CA LEU A 228 -20.83 -10.70 11.99
C LEU A 228 -22.25 -10.22 11.65
N ASP A 229 -22.86 -9.44 12.53
CA ASP A 229 -24.22 -8.95 12.34
C ASP A 229 -24.33 -7.90 11.21
N ARG A 230 -23.26 -7.15 10.94
CA ARG A 230 -23.23 -6.13 9.87
C ARG A 230 -23.23 -6.74 8.47
N SER A 231 -22.68 -7.93 8.28
CA SER A 231 -22.62 -8.65 6.99
C SER A 231 -22.13 -7.80 5.79
N ILE A 232 -21.27 -6.82 6.04
CA ILE A 232 -20.79 -5.89 4.99
C ILE A 232 -20.00 -6.63 3.92
N VAL A 233 -19.12 -7.54 4.31
CA VAL A 233 -18.33 -8.37 3.38
C VAL A 233 -19.23 -9.17 2.45
N GLU A 234 -20.33 -9.73 2.99
CA GLU A 234 -21.32 -10.46 2.20
C GLU A 234 -22.08 -9.52 1.24
N ARG A 235 -22.46 -8.33 1.70
CA ARG A 235 -23.13 -7.31 0.87
C ARG A 235 -22.22 -6.83 -0.25
N LEU A 236 -20.94 -6.51 0.04
CA LEU A 236 -19.95 -6.17 -0.98
C LEU A 236 -19.80 -7.31 -1.99
N GLY A 237 -19.75 -8.54 -1.50
CA GLY A 237 -19.65 -9.72 -2.35
C GLY A 237 -20.81 -9.93 -3.33
N LYS A 238 -21.98 -9.38 -3.04
CA LYS A 238 -23.22 -9.47 -3.85
C LYS A 238 -23.45 -8.27 -4.77
N LEU A 239 -22.60 -7.23 -4.72
CA LEU A 239 -22.77 -6.04 -5.56
C LEU A 239 -22.67 -6.40 -7.05
N PRO A 240 -23.62 -5.92 -7.88
CA PRO A 240 -23.60 -6.19 -9.31
C PRO A 240 -22.37 -5.59 -9.97
N GLY A 241 -21.65 -6.39 -10.74
CA GLY A 241 -20.49 -5.93 -11.51
C GLY A 241 -19.23 -5.63 -10.68
N ILE A 242 -19.22 -5.95 -9.38
CA ILE A 242 -18.03 -5.76 -8.56
C ILE A 242 -16.87 -6.63 -9.04
N GLN A 243 -15.72 -6.01 -9.19
CA GLN A 243 -14.47 -6.73 -9.47
C GLN A 243 -13.78 -7.08 -8.16
N LYS A 244 -13.60 -8.37 -7.94
CA LYS A 244 -13.01 -8.91 -6.72
C LYS A 244 -11.57 -9.33 -6.97
N PHE A 245 -10.69 -8.94 -6.06
CA PHE A 245 -9.30 -9.35 -6.03
C PHE A 245 -8.98 -9.91 -4.64
N HIS A 246 -8.15 -10.92 -4.60
CA HIS A 246 -7.72 -11.50 -3.34
C HIS A 246 -6.20 -11.43 -3.24
N LEU A 247 -5.70 -10.76 -2.18
CA LEU A 247 -4.29 -10.68 -1.89
C LEU A 247 -3.86 -11.90 -1.07
N THR A 248 -2.87 -12.62 -1.56
CA THR A 248 -2.39 -13.87 -0.95
C THR A 248 -0.98 -13.79 -0.39
N ASN A 249 -0.18 -12.84 -0.89
CA ASN A 249 1.20 -12.72 -0.48
C ASN A 249 1.31 -12.02 0.86
N ARG A 250 1.77 -12.74 1.88
CA ARG A 250 2.04 -12.19 3.20
C ARG A 250 3.36 -11.44 3.19
N ILE A 251 3.33 -10.20 3.66
CA ILE A 251 4.48 -9.32 3.57
C ILE A 251 4.92 -8.80 4.95
N ARG A 252 4.00 -8.60 5.91
CA ARG A 252 4.30 -7.95 7.20
C ARG A 252 4.53 -8.89 8.36
N THR A 253 4.28 -10.17 8.22
CA THR A 253 4.45 -11.13 9.30
C THR A 253 5.56 -12.09 8.96
N ASN A 254 6.52 -12.27 9.89
CA ASN A 254 7.46 -13.37 9.75
C ASN A 254 6.70 -14.72 9.78
N ALA A 255 7.33 -15.78 9.35
CA ALA A 255 6.70 -17.10 9.26
C ALA A 255 6.14 -17.58 10.62
N GLU A 256 6.80 -17.21 11.72
CA GLU A 256 6.40 -17.57 13.08
C GLU A 256 5.11 -16.84 13.49
N LEU A 257 5.06 -15.51 13.36
CA LEU A 257 3.88 -14.71 13.68
C LEU A 257 2.70 -15.08 12.77
N SER A 258 2.96 -15.31 11.50
CA SER A 258 1.96 -15.73 10.53
C SER A 258 1.34 -17.09 10.91
N SER A 259 2.19 -18.03 11.31
CA SER A 259 1.74 -19.36 11.77
C SER A 259 0.97 -19.28 13.10
N PHE A 260 1.40 -18.40 14.01
CA PHE A 260 0.72 -18.15 15.28
C PHE A 260 -0.69 -17.58 15.05
N ILE A 261 -0.83 -16.53 14.25
CA ILE A 261 -2.12 -15.92 13.92
C ILE A 261 -3.06 -16.94 13.27
N GLN A 262 -2.56 -17.74 12.31
CA GLN A 262 -3.38 -18.78 11.68
C GLN A 262 -3.88 -19.82 12.68
N ASN A 263 -3.00 -20.26 13.60
CA ASN A 263 -3.40 -21.23 14.61
C ASN A 263 -4.37 -20.64 15.63
N MET A 264 -4.32 -19.33 15.88
CA MET A 264 -5.25 -18.64 16.76
C MET A 264 -6.64 -18.52 16.12
N ILE A 265 -6.72 -18.22 14.84
CA ILE A 265 -7.99 -18.03 14.10
C ILE A 265 -8.66 -19.39 13.83
N HIS A 266 -7.89 -20.43 13.48
CA HIS A 266 -8.40 -21.77 13.13
C HIS A 266 -8.35 -22.77 14.29
N LEU A 267 -8.57 -22.32 15.48
CA LEU A 267 -8.49 -23.08 16.75
C LEU A 267 -9.21 -24.44 16.83
N PRO A 268 -10.28 -24.78 16.07
CA PRO A 268 -10.91 -26.10 16.20
C PRO A 268 -10.24 -27.23 15.41
N GLU A 269 -9.53 -26.95 14.32
CA GLU A 269 -9.28 -28.02 13.34
C GLU A 269 -7.87 -28.65 13.34
N LYS A 270 -6.83 -27.96 13.77
CA LYS A 270 -5.48 -28.54 13.86
C LYS A 270 -4.62 -27.80 14.89
N ARG A 271 -4.60 -28.31 16.11
CA ARG A 271 -3.54 -27.94 17.05
C ARG A 271 -2.21 -28.48 16.54
N SER A 272 -1.43 -27.65 15.83
CA SER A 272 -0.02 -27.93 15.67
C SER A 272 0.67 -27.61 16.99
N SER A 273 1.44 -28.55 17.52
CA SER A 273 2.29 -28.37 18.71
C SER A 273 3.50 -27.46 18.42
N ARG A 274 3.33 -26.43 17.63
CA ARG A 274 4.42 -25.50 17.30
C ARG A 274 4.64 -24.56 18.47
N TRP A 275 5.87 -24.50 18.91
CA TRP A 275 6.31 -23.52 19.88
C TRP A 275 6.71 -22.23 19.14
N TYR A 276 6.32 -21.08 19.68
CA TYR A 276 6.59 -19.76 19.13
C TYR A 276 7.49 -18.97 20.10
N PRO A 277 8.81 -19.17 20.09
CA PRO A 277 9.73 -18.65 21.11
C PRO A 277 9.84 -17.11 21.11
N HIS A 278 9.52 -16.45 20.00
CA HIS A 278 9.62 -15.00 19.85
C HIS A 278 8.27 -14.27 19.99
N ILE A 279 7.20 -15.01 20.29
CA ILE A 279 5.88 -14.42 20.48
C ILE A 279 5.54 -14.42 21.96
N VAL A 280 5.30 -13.22 22.49
CA VAL A 280 4.86 -13.00 23.86
C VAL A 280 3.39 -12.59 23.83
N VAL A 281 2.55 -13.37 24.52
CA VAL A 281 1.14 -13.07 24.70
C VAL A 281 0.97 -12.34 26.02
N MET A 282 0.46 -11.12 25.98
CA MET A 282 0.12 -10.34 27.17
C MET A 282 -1.40 -10.25 27.27
N TYR A 283 -1.91 -10.43 28.47
CA TYR A 283 -3.34 -10.30 28.75
C TYR A 283 -3.56 -8.98 29.50
N ALA A 284 -4.45 -8.16 28.96
CA ALA A 284 -4.94 -6.96 29.63
C ALA A 284 -6.38 -7.20 30.12
N ASN A 285 -6.72 -6.65 31.27
CA ASN A 285 -8.07 -6.78 31.84
C ASN A 285 -9.04 -5.72 31.29
N ASN A 286 -8.50 -4.68 30.70
CA ASN A 286 -9.24 -3.57 30.07
C ASN A 286 -8.36 -2.83 29.06
N ASP A 287 -8.96 -1.98 28.24
CA ASP A 287 -8.28 -1.22 27.19
C ASP A 287 -7.21 -0.23 27.71
N SER A 288 -7.25 0.11 29.00
CA SER A 288 -6.27 1.01 29.63
C SER A 288 -4.97 0.29 30.03
N GLU A 289 -5.01 -1.05 30.10
CA GLU A 289 -3.85 -1.90 30.42
C GLU A 289 -3.17 -2.43 29.14
N ALA A 290 -3.88 -2.41 28.01
CA ALA A 290 -3.40 -2.86 26.69
C ALA A 290 -2.59 -1.76 25.99
#